data_9617a928e3649cb0fbd4244084f0ccb2
#
_entry.id   9617a928e3649cb0fbd4244084f0ccb2
#
_cell.length_a   1.000
_cell.length_b   1.000
_cell.length_c   1.000
_cell.angle_alpha   90.00
_cell.angle_beta   90.00
_cell.angle_gamma   90.00
#
_symmetry.space_group_name_H-M   'P 1'
#
loop_
_entity.id
_entity.type
_entity.pdbx_description
1 polymer ?
#
loop_
_entity_poly.entity_id
_entity_poly.type
_entity_poly.pdbx_seq_one_letter_code
_entity_poly.pdbx_strand_id
1 'polypeptide(L)'
;MTRNQAGRGTRVAFLKPEVSTYDAFFQTIVRQYGLLVGFDQNTQPLSEAGALQLIHTVLDKHMDQLMAFDQGGDELGKFSTIAGNVFTLSNAIAGAMIGSDCTSFDEAVERVRAWDKAFVAQVAKALEDEDVPDDEPKVGKAPKQKKKESDTAFETRMREYRAQCHQLCVYKTAQLAGTARKRDLLLDLVADYHAEKRALNMAEFSDFTIAAFQLVTRFPSIGATYRKRYTHVLLDEYQDTSTTQAALLTALFHADSTIAAR
;
A
#
# COMPACT_ATOMS: atom_id res chain seq x y z
N MET A 1 65.72 -12.99 -40.68
CA MET A 1 64.79 -13.82 -39.88
C MET A 1 64.23 -12.96 -38.77
N THR A 2 63.12 -12.35 -38.99
CA THR A 2 62.40 -11.49 -37.98
C THR A 2 61.07 -12.11 -37.71
N ARG A 3 60.87 -12.64 -36.49
CA ARG A 3 59.67 -13.23 -36.00
C ARG A 3 58.64 -12.14 -35.66
N ASN A 4 57.55 -12.08 -36.41
CA ASN A 4 56.35 -11.35 -36.06
C ASN A 4 55.72 -11.97 -34.81
N GLN A 5 55.72 -11.24 -33.69
CA GLN A 5 54.86 -11.53 -32.57
C GLN A 5 53.48 -10.87 -32.84
N ALA A 6 52.54 -11.66 -33.29
CA ALA A 6 51.15 -11.24 -33.37
C ALA A 6 50.61 -11.05 -31.94
N GLY A 7 50.27 -9.81 -31.61
CA GLY A 7 49.62 -9.45 -30.37
C GLY A 7 48.28 -10.20 -30.23
N ARG A 8 48.16 -11.00 -29.16
CA ARG A 8 46.87 -11.55 -28.72
C ARG A 8 46.03 -10.36 -28.21
N GLY A 9 45.20 -9.82 -29.09
CA GLY A 9 44.16 -8.92 -28.69
C GLY A 9 43.23 -9.65 -27.73
N THR A 10 43.22 -9.22 -26.47
CA THR A 10 42.24 -9.65 -25.49
C THR A 10 40.88 -9.23 -26.00
N ARG A 11 40.11 -10.19 -26.51
CA ARG A 11 38.69 -9.95 -26.80
C ARG A 11 38.00 -9.63 -25.45
N VAL A 12 37.78 -8.36 -25.19
CA VAL A 12 36.90 -7.93 -24.12
C VAL A 12 35.53 -8.42 -24.56
N ALA A 13 35.06 -9.49 -23.94
CA ALA A 13 33.66 -9.92 -24.10
C ALA A 13 32.81 -8.81 -23.49
N PHE A 14 32.20 -7.98 -24.33
CA PHE A 14 31.17 -7.07 -23.89
C PHE A 14 29.99 -7.93 -23.39
N LEU A 15 29.91 -8.05 -22.08
CA LEU A 15 28.73 -8.66 -21.46
C LEU A 15 27.55 -7.76 -21.80
N LYS A 16 26.54 -8.33 -22.47
CA LYS A 16 25.31 -7.62 -22.77
C LYS A 16 24.64 -7.24 -21.45
N PRO A 17 24.26 -5.97 -21.23
CA PRO A 17 23.52 -5.61 -20.03
C PRO A 17 22.22 -6.40 -19.95
N GLU A 18 21.86 -6.82 -18.75
CA GLU A 18 20.59 -7.44 -18.47
C GLU A 18 19.57 -6.32 -18.24
N VAL A 19 18.48 -6.33 -19.00
CA VAL A 19 17.38 -5.35 -18.90
C VAL A 19 16.10 -6.12 -18.55
N SER A 20 15.44 -5.72 -17.47
CA SER A 20 14.20 -6.33 -17.01
C SER A 20 13.31 -5.29 -16.31
N THR A 21 12.02 -5.55 -16.21
CA THR A 21 11.15 -4.81 -15.30
C THR A 21 11.46 -5.18 -13.84
N TYR A 22 11.10 -4.33 -12.88
CA TYR A 22 11.27 -4.62 -11.45
C TYR A 22 10.61 -5.96 -11.08
N ASP A 23 9.37 -6.17 -11.48
CA ASP A 23 8.62 -7.38 -11.15
C ASP A 23 9.25 -8.64 -11.74
N ALA A 24 9.69 -8.60 -12.99
CA ALA A 24 10.37 -9.73 -13.62
C ALA A 24 11.69 -10.07 -12.89
N PHE A 25 12.42 -9.06 -12.46
CA PHE A 25 13.65 -9.24 -11.67
C PHE A 25 13.35 -9.85 -10.30
N PHE A 26 12.35 -9.35 -9.57
CA PHE A 26 11.97 -9.88 -8.26
C PHE A 26 11.45 -11.32 -8.36
N GLN A 27 10.67 -11.64 -9.39
CA GLN A 27 10.26 -13.02 -9.65
C GLN A 27 11.44 -13.98 -9.85
N THR A 28 12.56 -13.53 -10.46
CA THR A 28 13.74 -14.40 -10.60
C THR A 28 14.34 -14.78 -9.24
N ILE A 29 14.31 -13.87 -8.28
CA ILE A 29 14.76 -14.11 -6.91
C ILE A 29 13.86 -15.16 -6.24
N VAL A 30 12.55 -14.96 -6.33
CA VAL A 30 11.55 -15.87 -5.71
C VAL A 30 11.57 -17.25 -6.37
N ARG A 31 11.69 -17.33 -7.68
CA ARG A 31 11.83 -18.63 -8.38
C ARG A 31 13.05 -19.43 -7.93
N GLN A 32 14.14 -18.74 -7.58
CA GLN A 32 15.37 -19.40 -7.17
C GLN A 32 15.37 -19.76 -5.68
N TYR A 33 14.80 -18.93 -4.81
CA TYR A 33 14.93 -19.06 -3.36
C TYR A 33 13.59 -19.13 -2.61
N GLY A 34 12.45 -19.03 -3.29
CA GLY A 34 11.12 -18.85 -2.70
C GLY A 34 10.71 -19.91 -1.70
N LEU A 35 11.18 -21.14 -1.86
CA LEU A 35 10.93 -22.24 -0.90
C LEU A 35 11.38 -21.88 0.53
N LEU A 36 12.39 -21.00 0.69
CA LEU A 36 12.86 -20.55 2.00
C LEU A 36 11.86 -19.66 2.75
N VAL A 37 10.89 -19.09 2.02
CA VAL A 37 9.81 -18.23 2.56
C VAL A 37 8.42 -18.79 2.26
N GLY A 38 8.32 -20.07 1.89
CA GLY A 38 7.05 -20.75 1.69
C GLY A 38 6.41 -20.55 0.29
N PHE A 39 7.15 -19.98 -0.67
CA PHE A 39 6.70 -19.89 -2.05
C PHE A 39 7.01 -21.18 -2.80
N ASP A 40 5.98 -21.79 -3.41
CA ASP A 40 6.15 -22.95 -4.29
C ASP A 40 6.69 -22.48 -5.66
N GLN A 41 7.55 -23.30 -6.27
CA GLN A 41 8.05 -23.06 -7.63
C GLN A 41 6.94 -23.11 -8.70
N ASN A 42 5.81 -23.75 -8.40
CA ASN A 42 4.64 -23.85 -9.25
C ASN A 42 3.58 -22.77 -8.96
N THR A 43 3.87 -21.80 -8.10
CA THR A 43 2.94 -20.69 -7.81
C THR A 43 2.54 -20.01 -9.11
N GLN A 44 1.23 -19.96 -9.37
CA GLN A 44 0.67 -19.39 -10.58
C GLN A 44 0.51 -17.88 -10.44
N PRO A 45 0.91 -17.09 -11.44
CA PRO A 45 0.66 -15.67 -11.43
C PRO A 45 -0.83 -15.37 -11.54
N LEU A 46 -1.33 -14.52 -10.66
CA LEU A 46 -2.72 -14.07 -10.62
C LEU A 46 -2.85 -12.73 -11.34
N SER A 47 -3.68 -12.70 -12.39
CA SER A 47 -4.02 -11.45 -13.08
C SER A 47 -5.04 -10.64 -12.29
N GLU A 48 -5.16 -9.33 -12.57
CA GLU A 48 -6.16 -8.46 -11.95
C GLU A 48 -7.58 -9.01 -12.12
N ALA A 49 -7.95 -9.49 -13.30
CA ALA A 49 -9.25 -10.12 -13.53
C ALA A 49 -9.45 -11.37 -12.67
N GLY A 50 -8.42 -12.21 -12.54
CA GLY A 50 -8.45 -13.38 -11.66
C GLY A 50 -8.53 -12.99 -10.18
N ALA A 51 -7.82 -11.94 -9.77
CA ALA A 51 -7.89 -11.37 -8.43
C ALA A 51 -9.32 -10.92 -8.07
N LEU A 52 -9.96 -10.17 -8.96
CA LEU A 52 -11.35 -9.73 -8.76
C LEU A 52 -12.32 -10.91 -8.68
N GLN A 53 -12.15 -11.95 -9.52
CA GLN A 53 -12.97 -13.18 -9.42
C GLN A 53 -12.78 -13.87 -8.08
N LEU A 54 -11.55 -13.98 -7.59
CA LEU A 54 -11.27 -14.59 -6.30
C LEU A 54 -11.87 -13.77 -5.16
N ILE A 55 -11.77 -12.45 -5.22
CA ILE A 55 -12.41 -11.54 -4.27
C ILE A 55 -13.94 -11.74 -4.27
N HIS A 56 -14.58 -11.87 -5.43
CA HIS A 56 -16.00 -12.18 -5.51
C HIS A 56 -16.35 -13.48 -4.77
N THR A 57 -15.52 -14.51 -4.91
CA THR A 57 -15.70 -15.78 -4.16
C THR A 57 -15.58 -15.58 -2.64
N VAL A 58 -14.67 -14.70 -2.20
CA VAL A 58 -14.54 -14.34 -0.78
C VAL A 58 -15.76 -13.57 -0.31
N LEU A 59 -16.23 -12.58 -1.08
CA LEU A 59 -17.43 -11.81 -0.75
C LEU A 59 -18.67 -12.71 -0.62
N ASP A 60 -18.83 -13.69 -1.50
CA ASP A 60 -19.94 -14.66 -1.43
C ASP A 60 -19.92 -15.45 -0.12
N LYS A 61 -18.75 -15.81 0.40
CA LYS A 61 -18.59 -16.49 1.70
C LYS A 61 -18.98 -15.59 2.88
N HIS A 62 -18.87 -14.27 2.74
CA HIS A 62 -19.16 -13.27 3.78
C HIS A 62 -20.49 -12.53 3.58
N MET A 63 -21.37 -13.03 2.72
CA MET A 63 -22.61 -12.33 2.34
C MET A 63 -23.47 -11.96 3.55
N ASP A 64 -23.63 -12.86 4.51
CA ASP A 64 -24.44 -12.61 5.72
C ASP A 64 -23.86 -11.47 6.56
N GLN A 65 -22.52 -11.39 6.66
CA GLN A 65 -21.82 -10.33 7.39
C GLN A 65 -21.96 -8.98 6.68
N LEU A 66 -21.83 -8.97 5.35
CA LEU A 66 -22.02 -7.78 4.52
C LEU A 66 -23.44 -7.24 4.61
N MET A 67 -24.45 -8.13 4.55
CA MET A 67 -25.86 -7.75 4.70
C MET A 67 -26.18 -7.22 6.11
N ALA A 68 -25.61 -7.82 7.15
CA ALA A 68 -25.78 -7.35 8.52
C ALA A 68 -25.19 -5.96 8.73
N PHE A 69 -24.05 -5.68 8.11
CA PHE A 69 -23.38 -4.38 8.17
C PHE A 69 -24.20 -3.29 7.46
N ASP A 70 -24.72 -3.58 6.27
CA ASP A 70 -25.54 -2.66 5.48
C ASP A 70 -26.87 -2.31 6.20
N GLN A 71 -27.48 -3.28 6.88
CA GLN A 71 -28.68 -3.06 7.71
C GLN A 71 -28.40 -2.17 8.94
N GLY A 72 -27.17 -2.07 9.37
CA GLY A 72 -26.73 -1.19 10.46
C GLY A 72 -26.68 0.30 10.10
N GLY A 73 -27.01 0.67 8.85
CA GLY A 73 -27.03 2.06 8.37
C GLY A 73 -25.71 2.55 7.78
N ASP A 74 -24.71 1.69 7.70
CA ASP A 74 -23.41 2.00 7.09
C ASP A 74 -23.34 1.38 5.68
N GLU A 75 -23.83 2.09 4.66
CA GLU A 75 -23.79 1.61 3.28
C GLU A 75 -22.37 1.29 2.81
N LEU A 76 -22.11 0.05 2.43
CA LEU A 76 -20.86 -0.40 1.80
C LEU A 76 -20.84 -0.13 0.29
N GLY A 77 -22.00 0.10 -0.29
CA GLY A 77 -22.20 0.31 -1.70
C GLY A 77 -22.42 -1.00 -2.49
N LYS A 78 -22.28 -0.91 -3.82
CA LYS A 78 -22.51 -2.06 -4.70
C LYS A 78 -21.44 -3.12 -4.51
N PHE A 79 -21.81 -4.39 -4.69
CA PHE A 79 -20.92 -5.54 -4.60
C PHE A 79 -19.62 -5.39 -5.42
N SER A 80 -19.72 -4.88 -6.65
CA SER A 80 -18.55 -4.58 -7.47
C SER A 80 -17.65 -3.47 -6.91
N THR A 81 -18.24 -2.51 -6.19
CA THR A 81 -17.49 -1.45 -5.50
C THR A 81 -16.73 -2.01 -4.31
N ILE A 82 -17.34 -2.91 -3.54
CA ILE A 82 -16.69 -3.59 -2.41
C ILE A 82 -15.51 -4.41 -2.93
N ALA A 83 -15.70 -5.20 -4.01
CA ALA A 83 -14.61 -5.97 -4.61
C ALA A 83 -13.43 -5.08 -5.06
N GLY A 84 -13.72 -3.96 -5.72
CA GLY A 84 -12.71 -2.98 -6.11
C GLY A 84 -11.98 -2.35 -4.92
N ASN A 85 -12.71 -2.07 -3.83
CA ASN A 85 -12.13 -1.53 -2.60
C ASN A 85 -11.21 -2.55 -1.91
N VAL A 86 -11.59 -3.83 -1.82
CA VAL A 86 -10.77 -4.91 -1.28
C VAL A 86 -9.47 -5.04 -2.09
N PHE A 87 -9.57 -5.07 -3.43
CA PHE A 87 -8.41 -5.15 -4.31
C PHE A 87 -7.47 -3.95 -4.13
N THR A 88 -8.03 -2.73 -4.14
CA THR A 88 -7.24 -1.50 -3.97
C THR A 88 -6.57 -1.44 -2.60
N LEU A 89 -7.29 -1.83 -1.53
CA LEU A 89 -6.78 -1.85 -0.16
C LEU A 89 -5.66 -2.88 0.00
N SER A 90 -5.83 -4.09 -0.56
CA SER A 90 -4.80 -5.13 -0.58
C SER A 90 -3.51 -4.63 -1.23
N ASN A 91 -3.61 -4.01 -2.41
CA ASN A 91 -2.45 -3.47 -3.12
C ASN A 91 -1.80 -2.30 -2.39
N ALA A 92 -2.58 -1.41 -1.76
CA ALA A 92 -2.06 -0.31 -0.96
C ALA A 92 -1.27 -0.81 0.27
N ILE A 93 -1.79 -1.83 0.96
CA ILE A 93 -1.10 -2.47 2.10
C ILE A 93 0.20 -3.11 1.63
N ALA A 94 0.18 -3.91 0.55
CA ALA A 94 1.36 -4.55 -0.02
C ALA A 94 2.44 -3.53 -0.43
N GLY A 95 2.04 -2.44 -1.07
CA GLY A 95 2.93 -1.37 -1.51
C GLY A 95 3.57 -0.57 -0.37
N ALA A 96 2.88 -0.43 0.77
CA ALA A 96 3.32 0.37 1.93
C ALA A 96 3.88 -0.47 3.10
N MET A 97 3.84 -1.80 3.01
CA MET A 97 4.10 -2.73 4.12
C MET A 97 5.42 -2.44 4.86
N ILE A 98 6.48 -2.18 4.13
CA ILE A 98 7.81 -1.98 4.72
C ILE A 98 7.94 -0.61 5.36
N GLY A 99 7.29 0.43 4.81
CA GLY A 99 7.25 1.75 5.42
C GLY A 99 6.54 1.78 6.77
N SER A 100 5.86 0.68 7.13
CA SER A 100 5.18 0.46 8.40
C SER A 100 5.96 -0.46 9.36
N ASP A 101 7.21 -0.78 9.05
CA ASP A 101 8.05 -1.73 9.80
C ASP A 101 7.42 -3.14 9.93
N CYS A 102 6.58 -3.53 8.98
CA CYS A 102 5.93 -4.84 8.98
C CYS A 102 6.75 -5.84 8.15
N THR A 103 6.87 -7.06 8.68
CA THR A 103 7.64 -8.15 8.04
C THR A 103 6.76 -9.15 7.30
N SER A 104 5.45 -9.10 7.52
CA SER A 104 4.46 -9.93 6.84
C SER A 104 3.23 -9.12 6.46
N PHE A 105 2.46 -9.63 5.50
CA PHE A 105 1.21 -9.00 5.07
C PHE A 105 0.17 -9.00 6.20
N ASP A 106 0.06 -10.10 6.92
CA ASP A 106 -0.89 -10.23 8.03
C ASP A 106 -0.57 -9.21 9.14
N GLU A 107 0.73 -8.99 9.45
CA GLU A 107 1.16 -7.94 10.37
C GLU A 107 0.79 -6.54 9.88
N ALA A 108 0.91 -6.28 8.57
CA ALA A 108 0.55 -5.01 7.98
C ALA A 108 -0.97 -4.75 8.05
N VAL A 109 -1.80 -5.77 7.81
CA VAL A 109 -3.26 -5.70 7.99
C VAL A 109 -3.62 -5.31 9.43
N GLU A 110 -3.05 -6.00 10.42
CA GLU A 110 -3.29 -5.69 11.84
C GLU A 110 -2.76 -4.31 12.25
N ARG A 111 -1.68 -3.84 11.65
CA ARG A 111 -1.17 -2.49 11.87
C ARG A 111 -2.16 -1.42 11.38
N VAL A 112 -2.73 -1.59 10.18
CA VAL A 112 -3.76 -0.69 9.66
C VAL A 112 -4.99 -0.71 10.56
N ARG A 113 -5.43 -1.89 10.99
CA ARG A 113 -6.55 -2.06 11.93
C ARG A 113 -6.30 -1.32 13.26
N ALA A 114 -5.10 -1.42 13.81
CA ALA A 114 -4.73 -0.73 15.05
C ALA A 114 -4.75 0.81 14.87
N TRP A 115 -4.26 1.31 13.74
CA TRP A 115 -4.31 2.74 13.43
C TRP A 115 -5.75 3.24 13.28
N ASP A 116 -6.62 2.52 12.58
CA ASP A 116 -8.02 2.88 12.42
C ASP A 116 -8.75 2.90 13.76
N LYS A 117 -8.54 1.91 14.62
CA LYS A 117 -9.10 1.87 15.97
C LYS A 117 -8.65 3.06 16.82
N ALA A 118 -7.35 3.36 16.80
CA ALA A 118 -6.81 4.52 17.52
C ALA A 118 -7.37 5.85 16.98
N PHE A 119 -7.47 6.00 15.66
CA PHE A 119 -8.05 7.17 15.01
C PHE A 119 -9.53 7.35 15.39
N VAL A 120 -10.35 6.31 15.27
CA VAL A 120 -11.77 6.35 15.64
C VAL A 120 -11.95 6.73 17.11
N ALA A 121 -11.13 6.19 18.01
CA ALA A 121 -11.17 6.54 19.43
C ALA A 121 -10.81 8.01 19.69
N GLN A 122 -9.79 8.55 18.99
CA GLN A 122 -9.42 9.97 19.08
C GLN A 122 -10.53 10.86 18.55
N VAL A 123 -11.13 10.52 17.42
CA VAL A 123 -12.26 11.28 16.86
C VAL A 123 -13.47 11.24 17.79
N ALA A 124 -13.82 10.09 18.34
CA ALA A 124 -14.93 9.96 19.30
C ALA A 124 -14.74 10.91 20.49
N LYS A 125 -13.52 10.96 21.04
CA LYS A 125 -13.17 11.90 22.12
C LYS A 125 -13.22 13.38 21.69
N ALA A 126 -12.77 13.68 20.47
CA ALA A 126 -12.79 15.06 19.96
C ALA A 126 -14.20 15.57 19.64
N LEU A 127 -15.14 14.65 19.38
CA LEU A 127 -16.53 14.99 19.05
C LEU A 127 -17.51 14.74 20.23
N GLU A 128 -17.01 14.44 21.43
CA GLU A 128 -17.83 14.10 22.60
C GLU A 128 -18.82 15.19 22.95
N ASP A 129 -18.41 16.46 22.83
CA ASP A 129 -19.22 17.65 23.15
C ASP A 129 -19.74 18.39 21.89
N GLU A 130 -19.56 17.81 20.71
CA GLU A 130 -19.95 18.43 19.44
C GLU A 130 -21.27 17.87 18.90
N ASP A 131 -22.10 18.78 18.40
CA ASP A 131 -23.29 18.40 17.66
C ASP A 131 -22.93 18.13 16.19
N VAL A 132 -22.91 16.86 15.80
CA VAL A 132 -22.53 16.42 14.45
C VAL A 132 -23.72 16.63 13.51
N PRO A 133 -23.58 17.49 12.48
CA PRO A 133 -24.65 17.70 11.52
C PRO A 133 -25.01 16.42 10.74
N ASP A 134 -26.31 16.20 10.47
CA ASP A 134 -26.80 15.09 9.65
C ASP A 134 -26.36 15.25 8.18
N ASP A 135 -26.40 16.50 7.68
CA ASP A 135 -26.03 16.84 6.30
C ASP A 135 -24.75 17.68 6.24
N GLU A 136 -24.06 17.62 5.10
CA GLU A 136 -22.85 18.42 4.87
C GLU A 136 -23.14 19.94 4.90
N PRO A 137 -22.60 20.68 5.89
CA PRO A 137 -22.79 22.12 5.97
C PRO A 137 -22.22 22.86 4.76
N LYS A 138 -23.03 23.73 4.15
CA LYS A 138 -22.60 24.56 3.03
C LYS A 138 -21.88 25.81 3.55
N VAL A 139 -20.59 25.90 3.29
CA VAL A 139 -19.75 27.03 3.64
C VAL A 139 -19.44 27.88 2.42
N GLY A 140 -19.80 29.14 2.48
CA GLY A 140 -19.51 30.10 1.41
C GLY A 140 -18.05 30.55 1.38
N LYS A 141 -17.76 31.56 0.54
CA LYS A 141 -16.43 32.20 0.54
C LYS A 141 -16.25 33.06 1.80
N ALA A 142 -15.02 33.11 2.30
CA ALA A 142 -14.67 33.97 3.44
C ALA A 142 -15.14 35.42 3.22
N PRO A 143 -15.85 36.02 4.17
CA PRO A 143 -16.31 37.38 4.07
C PRO A 143 -15.13 38.35 3.91
N LYS A 144 -15.27 39.31 2.98
CA LYS A 144 -14.36 40.45 2.88
C LYS A 144 -15.05 41.68 3.47
N GLN A 145 -14.32 42.53 4.17
CA GLN A 145 -14.85 43.75 4.70
C GLN A 145 -15.25 44.72 3.56
N LYS A 146 -16.47 45.26 3.61
CA LYS A 146 -16.98 46.20 2.63
C LYS A 146 -16.54 47.61 3.00
N LYS A 147 -16.32 48.49 1.98
CA LYS A 147 -15.79 49.87 2.14
C LYS A 147 -16.53 50.78 3.18
N LYS A 148 -17.80 50.48 3.48
CA LYS A 148 -18.63 51.27 4.44
C LYS A 148 -19.16 50.42 5.58
N GLU A 149 -18.56 49.26 5.83
CA GLU A 149 -18.97 48.33 6.89
C GLU A 149 -18.22 48.69 8.19
N SER A 150 -18.94 48.69 9.33
CA SER A 150 -18.30 48.83 10.62
C SER A 150 -17.51 47.58 10.98
N ASP A 151 -16.44 47.70 11.74
CA ASP A 151 -15.61 46.59 12.19
C ASP A 151 -16.44 45.55 12.95
N THR A 152 -17.38 46.00 13.80
CA THR A 152 -18.28 45.11 14.54
C THR A 152 -19.19 44.29 13.66
N ALA A 153 -19.71 44.84 12.55
CA ALA A 153 -20.55 44.12 11.60
C ALA A 153 -19.71 43.08 10.81
N PHE A 154 -18.49 43.45 10.43
CA PHE A 154 -17.57 42.55 9.78
C PHE A 154 -17.17 41.39 10.71
N GLU A 155 -16.82 41.67 11.97
CA GLU A 155 -16.49 40.64 12.96
C GLU A 155 -17.65 39.69 13.23
N THR A 156 -18.89 40.18 13.26
CA THR A 156 -20.07 39.29 13.41
C THR A 156 -20.17 38.32 12.24
N ARG A 157 -20.06 38.78 10.98
CA ARG A 157 -20.07 37.89 9.81
C ARG A 157 -18.88 36.93 9.79
N MET A 158 -17.72 37.38 10.28
CA MET A 158 -16.56 36.49 10.40
C MET A 158 -16.76 35.41 11.47
N ARG A 159 -17.46 35.73 12.55
CA ARG A 159 -17.82 34.77 13.60
C ARG A 159 -18.78 33.72 13.06
N GLU A 160 -19.82 34.15 12.36
CA GLU A 160 -20.78 33.23 11.71
C GLU A 160 -20.09 32.31 10.68
N TYR A 161 -19.21 32.88 9.85
CA TYR A 161 -18.43 32.14 8.90
C TYR A 161 -17.53 31.08 9.57
N ARG A 162 -16.84 31.44 10.66
CA ARG A 162 -16.02 30.51 11.44
C ARG A 162 -16.85 29.40 12.07
N ALA A 163 -18.04 29.71 12.56
CA ALA A 163 -18.96 28.70 13.08
C ALA A 163 -19.40 27.68 11.99
N GLN A 164 -19.71 28.18 10.78
CA GLN A 164 -20.02 27.29 9.64
C GLN A 164 -18.81 26.42 9.25
N CYS A 165 -17.60 26.98 9.21
CA CYS A 165 -16.39 26.22 8.96
C CYS A 165 -16.15 25.15 10.03
N HIS A 166 -16.42 25.47 11.31
CA HIS A 166 -16.29 24.53 12.40
C HIS A 166 -17.27 23.36 12.23
N GLN A 167 -18.53 23.62 11.94
CA GLN A 167 -19.55 22.59 11.70
C GLN A 167 -19.19 21.70 10.50
N LEU A 168 -18.65 22.28 9.42
CA LEU A 168 -18.14 21.49 8.29
C LEU A 168 -16.95 20.61 8.71
N CYS A 169 -16.04 21.10 9.55
CA CYS A 169 -14.92 20.33 10.07
C CYS A 169 -15.41 19.16 10.94
N VAL A 170 -16.36 19.39 11.82
CA VAL A 170 -17.02 18.37 12.67
C VAL A 170 -17.64 17.28 11.80
N TYR A 171 -18.44 17.67 10.80
CA TYR A 171 -19.06 16.75 9.84
C TYR A 171 -18.02 15.90 9.10
N LYS A 172 -17.00 16.53 8.49
CA LYS A 172 -15.95 15.82 7.76
C LYS A 172 -15.15 14.87 8.65
N THR A 173 -14.89 15.26 9.89
CA THR A 173 -14.18 14.42 10.87
C THR A 173 -15.01 13.18 11.22
N ALA A 174 -16.31 13.34 11.43
CA ALA A 174 -17.23 12.22 11.68
C ALA A 174 -17.30 11.27 10.48
N GLN A 175 -17.34 11.81 9.25
CA GLN A 175 -17.33 11.01 8.01
C GLN A 175 -16.03 10.20 7.85
N LEU A 176 -14.87 10.77 8.19
CA LEU A 176 -13.59 10.06 8.16
C LEU A 176 -13.57 8.90 9.16
N ALA A 177 -14.12 9.09 10.37
CA ALA A 177 -14.24 8.01 11.34
C ALA A 177 -15.19 6.90 10.87
N GLY A 178 -16.29 7.25 10.18
CA GLY A 178 -17.18 6.29 9.52
C GLY A 178 -16.43 5.47 8.47
N THR A 179 -15.61 6.12 7.63
CA THR A 179 -14.77 5.45 6.64
C THR A 179 -13.77 4.49 7.29
N ALA A 180 -13.13 4.88 8.40
CA ALA A 180 -12.20 4.03 9.13
C ALA A 180 -12.91 2.79 9.73
N ARG A 181 -14.14 2.94 10.23
CA ARG A 181 -14.96 1.80 10.70
C ARG A 181 -15.32 0.82 9.59
N LYS A 182 -15.71 1.35 8.41
CA LYS A 182 -16.00 0.51 7.22
C LYS A 182 -14.76 -0.28 6.76
N ARG A 183 -13.57 0.33 6.88
CA ARG A 183 -12.33 -0.34 6.52
C ARG A 183 -12.01 -1.55 7.40
N ASP A 184 -12.44 -1.59 8.66
CA ASP A 184 -12.24 -2.75 9.53
C ASP A 184 -12.84 -4.04 8.92
N LEU A 185 -14.06 -3.96 8.38
CA LEU A 185 -14.68 -5.07 7.64
C LEU A 185 -13.92 -5.39 6.34
N LEU A 186 -13.47 -4.36 5.60
CA LEU A 186 -12.68 -4.59 4.38
C LEU A 186 -11.34 -5.27 4.68
N LEU A 187 -10.75 -5.03 5.86
CA LEU A 187 -9.52 -5.69 6.28
C LEU A 187 -9.71 -7.18 6.54
N ASP A 188 -10.87 -7.61 7.05
CA ASP A 188 -11.20 -9.03 7.16
C ASP A 188 -11.27 -9.68 5.78
N LEU A 189 -11.96 -9.04 4.83
CA LEU A 189 -12.04 -9.52 3.45
C LEU A 189 -10.69 -9.56 2.75
N VAL A 190 -9.80 -8.59 3.02
CA VAL A 190 -8.42 -8.56 2.51
C VAL A 190 -7.61 -9.73 3.09
N ALA A 191 -7.73 -10.01 4.39
CA ALA A 191 -7.04 -11.13 5.02
C ALA A 191 -7.50 -12.47 4.43
N ASP A 192 -8.80 -12.66 4.26
CA ASP A 192 -9.37 -13.87 3.67
C ASP A 192 -9.02 -14.03 2.18
N TYR A 193 -9.02 -12.94 1.42
CA TYR A 193 -8.52 -12.93 0.05
C TYR A 193 -7.06 -13.39 -0.02
N HIS A 194 -6.21 -12.93 0.88
CA HIS A 194 -4.81 -13.34 0.95
C HIS A 194 -4.66 -14.82 1.34
N ALA A 195 -5.50 -15.30 2.28
CA ALA A 195 -5.53 -16.71 2.66
C ALA A 195 -5.96 -17.60 1.49
N GLU A 196 -6.99 -17.19 0.73
CA GLU A 196 -7.48 -17.94 -0.45
C GLU A 196 -6.44 -17.98 -1.57
N LYS A 197 -5.73 -16.87 -1.86
CA LYS A 197 -4.61 -16.87 -2.81
C LYS A 197 -3.56 -17.94 -2.45
N ARG A 198 -3.17 -17.98 -1.17
CA ARG A 198 -2.19 -18.98 -0.67
C ARG A 198 -2.71 -20.41 -0.80
N ALA A 199 -3.97 -20.63 -0.45
CA ALA A 199 -4.60 -21.97 -0.53
C ALA A 199 -4.65 -22.49 -1.96
N LEU A 200 -4.86 -21.62 -2.94
CA LEU A 200 -4.90 -21.93 -4.36
C LEU A 200 -3.51 -21.91 -5.04
N ASN A 201 -2.46 -21.65 -4.29
CA ASN A 201 -1.08 -21.47 -4.79
C ASN A 201 -0.99 -20.43 -5.92
N MET A 202 -1.66 -19.28 -5.71
CA MET A 202 -1.68 -18.13 -6.62
C MET A 202 -0.99 -16.92 -5.97
N ALA A 203 -0.36 -16.07 -6.78
CA ALA A 203 0.31 -14.87 -6.30
C ALA A 203 0.22 -13.72 -7.32
N GLU A 204 -0.03 -12.52 -6.81
CA GLU A 204 0.10 -11.27 -7.56
C GLU A 204 1.55 -10.80 -7.60
N PHE A 205 1.86 -9.79 -8.42
CA PHE A 205 3.21 -9.23 -8.48
C PHE A 205 3.69 -8.65 -7.14
N SER A 206 2.78 -8.06 -6.37
CA SER A 206 3.06 -7.56 -5.02
C SER A 206 3.51 -8.67 -4.06
N ASP A 207 2.93 -9.86 -4.15
CA ASP A 207 3.31 -11.02 -3.32
C ASP A 207 4.75 -11.47 -3.63
N PHE A 208 5.15 -11.48 -4.91
CA PHE A 208 6.53 -11.77 -5.31
C PHE A 208 7.51 -10.71 -4.79
N THR A 209 7.13 -9.44 -4.79
CA THR A 209 7.95 -8.35 -4.24
C THR A 209 8.16 -8.52 -2.73
N ILE A 210 7.09 -8.83 -1.99
CA ILE A 210 7.15 -9.10 -0.54
C ILE A 210 8.02 -10.32 -0.25
N ALA A 211 7.84 -11.42 -0.98
CA ALA A 211 8.64 -12.63 -0.82
C ALA A 211 10.13 -12.37 -1.11
N ALA A 212 10.44 -11.65 -2.18
CA ALA A 212 11.81 -11.26 -2.50
C ALA A 212 12.44 -10.40 -1.40
N PHE A 213 11.68 -9.45 -0.82
CA PHE A 213 12.15 -8.65 0.30
C PHE A 213 12.43 -9.51 1.53
N GLN A 214 11.53 -10.42 1.90
CA GLN A 214 11.73 -11.35 3.00
C GLN A 214 12.96 -12.25 2.79
N LEU A 215 13.18 -12.72 1.57
CA LEU A 215 14.35 -13.51 1.23
C LEU A 215 15.66 -12.75 1.45
N VAL A 216 15.74 -11.51 0.97
CA VAL A 216 16.96 -10.71 1.06
C VAL A 216 17.25 -10.28 2.50
N THR A 217 16.22 -9.97 3.28
CA THR A 217 16.37 -9.54 4.68
C THR A 217 16.69 -10.69 5.62
N ARG A 218 16.05 -11.85 5.44
CA ARG A 218 16.30 -13.05 6.27
C ARG A 218 17.59 -13.79 5.90
N PHE A 219 18.00 -13.71 4.63
CA PHE A 219 19.16 -14.42 4.09
C PHE A 219 20.14 -13.46 3.40
N PRO A 220 21.00 -12.75 4.16
CA PRO A 220 21.92 -11.73 3.60
C PRO A 220 22.87 -12.26 2.50
N SER A 221 23.12 -13.58 2.48
CA SER A 221 23.92 -14.25 1.43
C SER A 221 23.30 -14.13 0.04
N ILE A 222 21.97 -14.02 -0.05
CA ILE A 222 21.25 -13.80 -1.32
C ILE A 222 21.64 -12.42 -1.86
N GLY A 223 21.51 -11.36 -1.07
CA GLY A 223 21.91 -10.02 -1.45
C GLY A 223 23.40 -9.95 -1.85
N ALA A 224 24.29 -10.61 -1.09
CA ALA A 224 25.70 -10.70 -1.41
C ALA A 224 25.98 -11.36 -2.78
N THR A 225 25.20 -12.39 -3.14
CA THR A 225 25.29 -13.06 -4.44
C THR A 225 24.89 -12.11 -5.58
N TYR A 226 23.82 -11.36 -5.42
CA TYR A 226 23.37 -10.39 -6.42
C TYR A 226 24.34 -9.22 -6.56
N ARG A 227 24.92 -8.68 -5.48
CA ARG A 227 25.96 -7.64 -5.53
C ARG A 227 27.24 -8.08 -6.24
N LYS A 228 27.60 -9.35 -6.12
CA LYS A 228 28.74 -9.92 -6.89
C LYS A 228 28.43 -10.04 -8.38
N ARG A 229 27.17 -10.33 -8.73
CA ARG A 229 26.75 -10.50 -10.13
C ARG A 229 26.56 -9.15 -10.83
N TYR A 230 25.95 -8.16 -10.15
CA TYR A 230 25.61 -6.86 -10.70
C TYR A 230 26.43 -5.77 -10.04
N THR A 231 27.52 -5.37 -10.71
CA THR A 231 28.42 -4.30 -10.23
C THR A 231 27.88 -2.90 -10.49
N HIS A 232 26.99 -2.76 -11.47
CA HIS A 232 26.32 -1.51 -11.82
C HIS A 232 24.85 -1.78 -12.05
N VAL A 233 24.00 -1.03 -11.37
CA VAL A 233 22.55 -1.11 -11.46
C VAL A 233 22.02 0.27 -11.80
N LEU A 234 21.29 0.36 -12.90
CA LEU A 234 20.62 1.58 -13.36
C LEU A 234 19.13 1.37 -13.24
N LEU A 235 18.44 2.26 -12.54
CA LEU A 235 17.00 2.22 -12.33
C LEU A 235 16.35 3.30 -13.17
N ASP A 236 15.40 2.90 -14.02
CA ASP A 236 14.56 3.81 -14.79
C ASP A 236 13.20 3.98 -14.08
N GLU A 237 12.58 5.14 -14.23
CA GLU A 237 11.28 5.50 -13.61
C GLU A 237 11.23 5.23 -12.09
N TYR A 238 12.36 5.47 -11.40
CA TYR A 238 12.47 5.18 -9.95
C TYR A 238 11.41 5.92 -9.11
N GLN A 239 10.92 7.07 -9.55
CA GLN A 239 9.86 7.84 -8.89
C GLN A 239 8.52 7.07 -8.79
N ASP A 240 8.30 6.07 -9.65
CA ASP A 240 7.07 5.27 -9.69
C ASP A 240 7.17 4.00 -8.83
N THR A 241 8.33 3.77 -8.18
CA THR A 241 8.50 2.60 -7.29
C THR A 241 7.71 2.75 -6.00
N SER A 242 7.09 1.65 -5.55
CA SER A 242 6.51 1.59 -4.21
C SER A 242 7.60 1.59 -3.12
N THR A 243 7.21 1.95 -1.89
CA THR A 243 8.15 1.92 -0.75
C THR A 243 8.71 0.51 -0.51
N THR A 244 7.91 -0.53 -0.75
CA THR A 244 8.34 -1.94 -0.66
C THR A 244 9.38 -2.29 -1.72
N GLN A 245 9.17 -1.88 -2.97
CA GLN A 245 10.14 -2.08 -4.06
C GLN A 245 11.45 -1.32 -3.80
N ALA A 246 11.35 -0.07 -3.37
CA ALA A 246 12.52 0.75 -3.05
C ALA A 246 13.35 0.14 -1.90
N ALA A 247 12.71 -0.35 -0.84
CA ALA A 247 13.37 -1.01 0.27
C ALA A 247 14.05 -2.33 -0.16
N LEU A 248 13.40 -3.13 -1.02
CA LEU A 248 13.99 -4.34 -1.59
C LEU A 248 15.25 -4.02 -2.40
N LEU A 249 15.20 -3.04 -3.31
CA LEU A 249 16.35 -2.63 -4.10
C LEU A 249 17.50 -2.14 -3.21
N THR A 250 17.18 -1.38 -2.16
CA THR A 250 18.16 -0.92 -1.17
C THR A 250 18.78 -2.11 -0.43
N ALA A 251 18.00 -3.05 0.07
CA ALA A 251 18.50 -4.24 0.74
C ALA A 251 19.37 -5.13 -0.16
N LEU A 252 19.04 -5.21 -1.46
CA LEU A 252 19.82 -5.97 -2.44
C LEU A 252 21.17 -5.34 -2.74
N PHE A 253 21.22 -4.02 -2.97
CA PHE A 253 22.37 -3.38 -3.61
C PHE A 253 23.18 -2.45 -2.69
N HIS A 254 22.62 -2.04 -1.53
CA HIS A 254 23.34 -1.27 -0.52
C HIS A 254 23.83 -2.18 0.63
N ALA A 255 25.12 -2.50 0.65
CA ALA A 255 25.70 -3.41 1.62
C ALA A 255 25.89 -2.81 3.03
N ASP A 256 26.06 -1.49 3.13
CA ASP A 256 26.50 -0.79 4.35
C ASP A 256 25.44 0.16 4.93
N SER A 257 24.25 0.21 4.35
CA SER A 257 23.18 0.95 4.99
C SER A 257 22.66 0.12 6.14
N THR A 258 23.18 0.34 7.34
CA THR A 258 22.34 0.28 8.53
C THR A 258 21.16 1.21 8.21
N ILE A 259 20.10 0.68 7.63
CA ILE A 259 18.81 1.36 7.65
C ILE A 259 18.42 1.34 9.11
N ALA A 260 18.97 2.34 9.85
CA ALA A 260 18.40 2.71 11.12
C ALA A 260 16.97 3.14 10.75
N ALA A 261 16.01 2.34 11.09
CA ALA A 261 14.63 2.73 11.15
C ALA A 261 14.57 4.07 11.92
N ARG A 262 14.23 5.13 11.22
CA ARG A 262 13.86 6.40 11.81
C ARG A 262 12.37 6.63 11.60
#